data_a4fdac4447a35768a43b10b097c89129
#
_entry.id   a4fdac4447a35768a43b10b097c89129
#
_cell.length_a   1.000
_cell.length_b   1.000
_cell.length_c   1.000
_cell.angle_alpha   90.00
_cell.angle_beta   90.00
_cell.angle_gamma   90.00
#
_symmetry.space_group_name_H-M   'P 1'
#
loop_
_entity.id
_entity.type
_entity.pdbx_description
1 polymer ?
#
loop_
_entity_poly.entity_id
_entity_poly.type
_entity_poly.pdbx_seq_one_letter_code
_entity_poly.pdbx_strand_id
1 'polypeptide(L)'
;QSLYARKSVRVFEEKAIPAEMKQSILEAAAQAPSAGCQQLYTILDITDQTLKDALADRCDHQPFIAKAPLVLVFCADCKKWYDAYLEVGCTPRTPGVGDLMLAVTDTSIAAQNAVVAAESFGIGSCYIGDIMENCDAMRALLHLPEYVFPAVMLVFGWPTQQQKDRQKPQRCAMEHIVHENGYRTMDGAELRDTLGYKAGAAPFEQWCTAFHNRKYNSAFAREMSRSVAEYLAQFETDPNA
;
A
#
# COMPACT_ATOMS: atom_id res chain seq x y z
N GLN A 1 -2.18 -21.68 5.13
CA GLN A 1 -0.71 -21.68 5.32
C GLN A 1 -0.03 -20.47 4.63
N SER A 2 -0.46 -20.05 3.42
CA SER A 2 0.16 -18.95 2.67
C SER A 2 0.23 -17.62 3.44
N LEU A 3 -0.83 -17.22 4.13
CA LEU A 3 -0.85 -15.98 4.92
C LEU A 3 0.21 -15.96 6.02
N TYR A 4 0.44 -17.11 6.67
CA TYR A 4 1.45 -17.22 7.73
C TYR A 4 2.87 -17.22 7.18
N ALA A 5 3.08 -17.81 6.01
CA ALA A 5 4.40 -17.88 5.37
C ALA A 5 4.78 -16.59 4.64
N ARG A 6 3.79 -15.79 4.17
CA ARG A 6 4.01 -14.58 3.38
C ARG A 6 4.99 -13.61 4.06
N LYS A 7 5.95 -13.15 3.28
CA LYS A 7 6.92 -12.11 3.64
C LYS A 7 7.19 -11.21 2.43
N SER A 8 7.67 -9.99 2.65
CA SER A 8 8.02 -9.08 1.54
C SER A 8 9.22 -9.63 0.79
N VAL A 9 9.12 -9.73 -0.54
CA VAL A 9 10.17 -10.19 -1.45
C VAL A 9 10.65 -8.99 -2.28
N ARG A 10 11.98 -8.78 -2.32
CA ARG A 10 12.61 -7.63 -3.00
C ARG A 10 13.74 -8.05 -3.94
N VAL A 11 14.00 -9.35 -4.07
CA VAL A 11 14.95 -9.89 -5.03
C VAL A 11 14.27 -11.01 -5.78
N PHE A 12 14.16 -10.85 -7.09
CA PHE A 12 13.41 -11.73 -7.97
C PHE A 12 14.36 -12.48 -8.92
N GLU A 13 13.93 -13.66 -9.32
CA GLU A 13 14.54 -14.40 -10.44
C GLU A 13 14.24 -13.64 -11.75
N GLU A 14 15.14 -13.69 -12.72
CA GLU A 14 14.93 -13.16 -14.07
C GLU A 14 13.96 -14.07 -14.86
N LYS A 15 12.69 -14.07 -14.42
CA LYS A 15 11.66 -14.94 -14.96
C LYS A 15 10.35 -14.16 -15.07
N ALA A 16 9.80 -14.10 -16.27
CA ALA A 16 8.50 -13.47 -16.49
C ALA A 16 7.36 -14.20 -15.74
N ILE A 17 6.34 -13.47 -15.38
CA ILE A 17 5.08 -14.03 -14.89
C ILE A 17 4.20 -14.31 -16.11
N PRO A 18 3.71 -15.55 -16.31
CA PRO A 18 2.82 -15.89 -17.41
C PRO A 18 1.57 -15.03 -17.43
N ALA A 19 1.06 -14.72 -18.62
CA ALA A 19 -0.09 -13.82 -18.80
C ALA A 19 -1.34 -14.33 -18.08
N GLU A 20 -1.60 -15.64 -18.08
CA GLU A 20 -2.70 -16.27 -17.39
C GLU A 20 -2.60 -16.15 -15.86
N MET A 21 -1.39 -16.21 -15.29
CA MET A 21 -1.20 -15.98 -13.85
C MET A 21 -1.40 -14.52 -13.48
N LYS A 22 -0.89 -13.59 -14.30
CA LYS A 22 -1.14 -12.16 -14.14
C LYS A 22 -2.65 -11.87 -14.18
N GLN A 23 -3.35 -12.43 -15.15
CA GLN A 23 -4.79 -12.28 -15.28
C GLN A 23 -5.52 -12.79 -14.02
N SER A 24 -5.16 -13.98 -13.54
CA SER A 24 -5.73 -14.55 -12.30
C SER A 24 -5.48 -13.68 -11.07
N ILE A 25 -4.31 -13.03 -10.97
CA ILE A 25 -3.98 -12.09 -9.89
C ILE A 25 -4.89 -10.85 -9.96
N LEU A 26 -5.11 -10.29 -11.16
CA LEU A 26 -5.99 -9.14 -11.37
C LEU A 26 -7.46 -9.47 -11.11
N GLU A 27 -7.92 -10.62 -11.57
CA GLU A 27 -9.28 -11.13 -11.32
C GLU A 27 -9.52 -11.33 -9.81
N ALA A 28 -8.57 -11.91 -9.09
CA ALA A 28 -8.67 -12.07 -7.65
C ALA A 28 -8.75 -10.71 -6.92
N ALA A 29 -7.99 -9.71 -7.38
CA ALA A 29 -8.12 -8.35 -6.85
C ALA A 29 -9.53 -7.80 -7.05
N ALA A 30 -10.11 -7.99 -8.24
CA ALA A 30 -11.45 -7.53 -8.57
C ALA A 30 -12.59 -8.26 -7.80
N GLN A 31 -12.32 -9.44 -7.23
CA GLN A 31 -13.26 -10.16 -6.37
C GLN A 31 -13.25 -9.67 -4.91
N ALA A 32 -12.46 -8.66 -4.58
CA ALA A 32 -12.45 -8.07 -3.24
C ALA A 32 -13.82 -7.47 -2.89
N PRO A 33 -14.29 -7.59 -1.63
CA PRO A 33 -15.44 -6.83 -1.20
C PRO A 33 -15.16 -5.33 -1.28
N SER A 34 -16.19 -4.54 -1.55
CA SER A 34 -16.08 -3.09 -1.62
C SER A 34 -17.31 -2.39 -1.04
N ALA A 35 -17.14 -1.16 -0.57
CA ALA A 35 -18.20 -0.36 0.00
C ALA A 35 -19.34 -0.20 -1.03
N GLY A 36 -20.54 -0.64 -0.66
CA GLY A 36 -21.72 -0.59 -1.55
C GLY A 36 -21.53 -1.29 -2.92
N CYS A 37 -20.60 -2.24 -3.03
CA CYS A 37 -20.18 -2.88 -4.29
C CYS A 37 -19.72 -1.90 -5.36
N GLN A 38 -19.17 -0.75 -4.97
CA GLN A 38 -18.79 0.32 -5.89
C GLN A 38 -17.42 0.09 -6.55
N GLN A 39 -16.57 -0.73 -5.95
CA GLN A 39 -15.18 -0.93 -6.40
C GLN A 39 -14.46 0.42 -6.59
N LEU A 40 -14.33 1.17 -5.48
CA LEU A 40 -13.76 2.53 -5.45
C LEU A 40 -12.24 2.51 -5.69
N TYR A 41 -11.79 1.76 -6.67
CA TYR A 41 -10.37 1.66 -7.04
C TYR A 41 -10.18 1.47 -8.54
N THR A 42 -9.01 1.87 -9.01
CA THR A 42 -8.48 1.59 -10.34
C THR A 42 -7.09 1.00 -10.20
N ILE A 43 -6.78 -0.02 -11.00
CA ILE A 43 -5.47 -0.71 -10.98
C ILE A 43 -4.70 -0.31 -12.23
N LEU A 44 -3.52 0.30 -12.06
CA LEU A 44 -2.61 0.59 -13.14
C LEU A 44 -1.61 -0.56 -13.27
N ASP A 45 -1.56 -1.17 -14.44
CA ASP A 45 -0.59 -2.19 -14.81
C ASP A 45 0.61 -1.53 -15.48
N ILE A 46 1.71 -1.40 -14.74
CA ILE A 46 2.90 -0.69 -15.22
C ILE A 46 3.78 -1.64 -16.02
N THR A 47 3.71 -1.54 -17.35
CA THR A 47 4.46 -2.38 -18.28
C THR A 47 5.65 -1.68 -18.92
N ASP A 48 5.61 -0.35 -19.03
CA ASP A 48 6.69 0.45 -19.60
C ASP A 48 7.91 0.48 -18.67
N GLN A 49 9.08 0.13 -19.18
CA GLN A 49 10.30 0.05 -18.39
C GLN A 49 10.77 1.44 -17.93
N THR A 50 10.63 2.46 -18.78
CA THR A 50 11.02 3.84 -18.42
C THR A 50 10.19 4.34 -17.24
N LEU A 51 8.88 4.02 -17.25
CA LEU A 51 8.00 4.36 -16.13
C LEU A 51 8.35 3.56 -14.86
N LYS A 52 8.70 2.27 -14.97
CA LYS A 52 9.20 1.49 -13.82
C LYS A 52 10.48 2.08 -13.22
N ASP A 53 11.41 2.51 -14.07
CA ASP A 53 12.67 3.12 -13.64
C ASP A 53 12.40 4.46 -12.93
N ALA A 54 11.51 5.29 -13.47
CA ALA A 54 11.10 6.54 -12.85
C ALA A 54 10.40 6.32 -11.49
N LEU A 55 9.51 5.33 -11.38
CA LEU A 55 8.87 4.96 -10.12
C LEU A 55 9.90 4.46 -9.09
N ALA A 56 10.86 3.64 -9.52
CA ALA A 56 11.93 3.16 -8.64
C ALA A 56 12.78 4.31 -8.07
N ASP A 57 13.08 5.31 -8.90
CA ASP A 57 13.82 6.51 -8.49
C ASP A 57 13.01 7.34 -7.49
N ARG A 58 11.75 7.63 -7.78
CA ARG A 58 10.87 8.45 -6.94
C ARG A 58 10.41 7.77 -5.66
N CYS A 59 10.45 6.44 -5.61
CA CYS A 59 10.15 5.64 -4.42
C CYS A 59 11.43 5.29 -3.64
N ASP A 60 12.16 6.29 -3.15
CA ASP A 60 13.36 6.16 -2.31
C ASP A 60 14.50 5.35 -2.97
N HIS A 61 14.69 5.54 -4.29
CA HIS A 61 15.74 4.88 -5.10
C HIS A 61 15.78 3.35 -4.91
N GLN A 62 14.63 2.68 -5.00
CA GLN A 62 14.48 1.25 -4.79
C GLN A 62 14.55 0.45 -6.11
N PRO A 63 15.72 0.00 -6.57
CA PRO A 63 15.91 -0.58 -7.90
C PRO A 63 15.16 -1.90 -8.13
N PHE A 64 14.73 -2.59 -7.09
CA PHE A 64 13.95 -3.81 -7.22
C PHE A 64 12.54 -3.55 -7.77
N ILE A 65 12.02 -2.31 -7.71
CA ILE A 65 10.76 -1.91 -8.33
C ILE A 65 10.89 -2.02 -9.85
N ALA A 66 11.94 -1.41 -10.41
CA ALA A 66 12.21 -1.46 -11.85
C ALA A 66 12.48 -2.87 -12.38
N LYS A 67 13.07 -3.73 -11.55
CA LYS A 67 13.42 -5.13 -11.89
C LYS A 67 12.25 -6.11 -11.70
N ALA A 68 11.15 -5.69 -11.09
CA ALA A 68 10.03 -6.59 -10.83
C ALA A 68 9.33 -7.00 -12.14
N PRO A 69 9.07 -8.30 -12.35
CA PRO A 69 8.34 -8.79 -13.52
C PRO A 69 6.93 -8.19 -13.66
N LEU A 70 6.25 -7.90 -12.54
CA LEU A 70 4.94 -7.28 -12.52
C LEU A 70 4.90 -6.16 -11.48
N VAL A 71 4.45 -4.97 -11.90
CA VAL A 71 4.27 -3.79 -11.05
C VAL A 71 2.84 -3.30 -11.21
N LEU A 72 2.09 -3.23 -10.12
CA LEU A 72 0.71 -2.76 -10.08
C LEU A 72 0.58 -1.59 -9.13
N VAL A 73 -0.04 -0.49 -9.58
CA VAL A 73 -0.41 0.62 -8.70
C VAL A 73 -1.93 0.58 -8.49
N PHE A 74 -2.33 0.45 -7.25
CA PHE A 74 -3.72 0.46 -6.83
C PHE A 74 -4.08 1.87 -6.38
N CYS A 75 -4.95 2.51 -7.13
CA CYS A 75 -5.42 3.87 -6.87
C CYS A 75 -6.80 3.83 -6.21
N ALA A 76 -6.96 4.53 -5.09
CA ALA A 76 -8.26 4.90 -4.55
C ALA A 76 -8.91 5.89 -5.52
N ASP A 77 -10.08 5.57 -6.06
CA ASP A 77 -10.70 6.25 -7.19
C ASP A 77 -12.14 6.66 -6.84
N CYS A 78 -12.28 7.91 -6.40
CA CYS A 78 -13.57 8.52 -6.16
C CYS A 78 -14.13 9.21 -7.42
N LYS A 79 -13.28 9.42 -8.45
CA LYS A 79 -13.65 10.15 -9.66
C LYS A 79 -14.65 9.37 -10.52
N LYS A 80 -14.45 8.09 -10.68
CA LYS A 80 -15.26 7.22 -11.56
C LYS A 80 -16.78 7.34 -11.31
N TRP A 81 -17.19 7.30 -10.06
CA TRP A 81 -18.59 7.47 -9.67
C TRP A 81 -19.05 8.92 -9.75
N TYR A 82 -18.19 9.85 -9.36
CA TYR A 82 -18.47 11.28 -9.48
C TYR A 82 -18.76 11.67 -10.93
N ASP A 83 -17.91 11.25 -11.87
CA ASP A 83 -18.10 11.48 -13.30
C ASP A 83 -19.37 10.81 -13.84
N ALA A 84 -19.66 9.57 -13.40
CA ALA A 84 -20.87 8.86 -13.82
C ALA A 84 -22.16 9.60 -13.38
N TYR A 85 -22.17 10.19 -12.19
CA TYR A 85 -23.31 11.00 -11.74
C TYR A 85 -23.48 12.28 -12.57
N LEU A 86 -22.37 12.96 -12.89
CA LEU A 86 -22.40 14.15 -13.76
C LEU A 86 -22.90 13.81 -15.17
N GLU A 87 -22.44 12.69 -15.74
CA GLU A 87 -22.82 12.23 -17.09
C GLU A 87 -24.33 12.02 -17.22
N VAL A 88 -25.01 11.55 -16.18
CA VAL A 88 -26.46 11.33 -16.19
C VAL A 88 -27.26 12.56 -15.69
N GLY A 89 -26.61 13.71 -15.53
CA GLY A 89 -27.24 14.96 -15.14
C GLY A 89 -27.56 15.10 -13.65
N CYS A 90 -27.00 14.27 -12.78
CA CYS A 90 -27.04 14.49 -11.34
C CYS A 90 -26.20 15.68 -10.92
N THR A 91 -26.46 16.19 -9.72
CA THR A 91 -25.64 17.23 -9.08
C THR A 91 -24.98 16.64 -7.83
N PRO A 92 -23.92 15.83 -8.01
CA PRO A 92 -23.24 15.24 -6.86
C PRO A 92 -22.50 16.32 -6.06
N ARG A 93 -22.41 16.13 -4.74
CA ARG A 93 -21.44 16.89 -3.95
C ARG A 93 -20.01 16.52 -4.37
N THR A 94 -19.06 17.38 -4.14
CA THR A 94 -17.63 17.08 -4.28
C THR A 94 -17.24 15.86 -3.41
N PRO A 95 -16.42 14.92 -3.91
CA PRO A 95 -15.91 13.84 -3.09
C PRO A 95 -15.21 14.36 -1.85
N GLY A 96 -15.59 13.86 -0.68
CA GLY A 96 -15.04 14.27 0.60
C GLY A 96 -13.97 13.31 1.11
N VAL A 97 -13.30 13.71 2.21
CA VAL A 97 -12.26 12.87 2.86
C VAL A 97 -12.83 11.51 3.31
N GLY A 98 -14.12 11.46 3.70
CA GLY A 98 -14.78 10.20 4.04
C GLY A 98 -14.88 9.24 2.85
N ASP A 99 -15.17 9.74 1.65
CA ASP A 99 -15.20 8.93 0.43
C ASP A 99 -13.81 8.39 0.11
N LEU A 100 -12.77 9.23 0.26
CA LEU A 100 -11.39 8.80 0.07
C LEU A 100 -11.01 7.68 1.05
N MET A 101 -11.39 7.77 2.33
CA MET A 101 -11.08 6.73 3.31
C MET A 101 -11.74 5.39 2.98
N LEU A 102 -12.99 5.41 2.50
CA LEU A 102 -13.66 4.21 1.97
C LEU A 102 -12.92 3.65 0.74
N ALA A 103 -12.56 4.52 -0.21
CA ALA A 103 -11.84 4.12 -1.42
C ALA A 103 -10.45 3.54 -1.10
N VAL A 104 -9.70 4.10 -0.14
CA VAL A 104 -8.41 3.55 0.32
C VAL A 104 -8.59 2.18 0.98
N THR A 105 -9.69 1.98 1.72
CA THR A 105 -10.02 0.68 2.31
C THR A 105 -10.30 -0.36 1.23
N ASP A 106 -11.19 -0.07 0.28
CA ASP A 106 -11.48 -0.95 -0.87
C ASP A 106 -10.20 -1.31 -1.64
N THR A 107 -9.38 -0.29 -1.94
CA THR A 107 -8.10 -0.42 -2.64
C THR A 107 -7.14 -1.36 -1.91
N SER A 108 -7.04 -1.23 -0.59
CA SER A 108 -6.14 -2.04 0.24
C SER A 108 -6.58 -3.50 0.29
N ILE A 109 -7.89 -3.75 0.34
CA ILE A 109 -8.47 -5.10 0.33
C ILE A 109 -8.23 -5.76 -1.04
N ALA A 110 -8.46 -5.04 -2.14
CA ALA A 110 -8.19 -5.53 -3.50
C ALA A 110 -6.70 -5.86 -3.70
N ALA A 111 -5.80 -4.99 -3.23
CA ALA A 111 -4.36 -5.23 -3.26
C ALA A 111 -3.97 -6.48 -2.45
N GLN A 112 -4.57 -6.71 -1.27
CA GLN A 112 -4.29 -7.90 -0.48
C GLN A 112 -4.81 -9.19 -1.16
N ASN A 113 -5.95 -9.15 -1.86
CA ASN A 113 -6.43 -10.28 -2.65
C ASN A 113 -5.44 -10.63 -3.77
N ALA A 114 -4.90 -9.63 -4.49
CA ALA A 114 -3.84 -9.85 -5.48
C ALA A 114 -2.61 -10.55 -4.88
N VAL A 115 -2.19 -10.12 -3.67
CA VAL A 115 -1.06 -10.74 -2.95
C VAL A 115 -1.36 -12.20 -2.61
N VAL A 116 -2.55 -12.52 -2.12
CA VAL A 116 -2.94 -13.90 -1.76
C VAL A 116 -2.96 -14.80 -3.01
N ALA A 117 -3.50 -14.29 -4.13
CA ALA A 117 -3.50 -15.01 -5.40
C ALA A 117 -2.08 -15.27 -5.91
N ALA A 118 -1.20 -14.26 -5.89
CA ALA A 118 0.19 -14.40 -6.28
C ALA A 118 0.94 -15.44 -5.44
N GLU A 119 0.77 -15.41 -4.12
CA GLU A 119 1.37 -16.39 -3.20
C GLU A 119 0.92 -17.83 -3.50
N SER A 120 -0.32 -18.04 -3.99
CA SER A 120 -0.82 -19.37 -4.36
C SER A 120 -0.07 -19.98 -5.56
N PHE A 121 0.51 -19.12 -6.41
CA PHE A 121 1.39 -19.53 -7.53
C PHE A 121 2.87 -19.60 -7.14
N GLY A 122 3.23 -19.28 -5.89
CA GLY A 122 4.63 -19.17 -5.47
C GLY A 122 5.30 -17.87 -5.89
N ILE A 123 4.52 -16.86 -6.33
CA ILE A 123 4.99 -15.53 -6.70
C ILE A 123 5.03 -14.68 -5.44
N GLY A 124 6.21 -14.16 -5.11
CA GLY A 124 6.40 -13.26 -3.97
C GLY A 124 6.03 -11.82 -4.31
N SER A 125 5.76 -11.02 -3.28
CA SER A 125 5.35 -9.63 -3.43
C SER A 125 5.97 -8.69 -2.40
N CYS A 126 5.98 -7.39 -2.69
CA CYS A 126 6.30 -6.35 -1.71
C CYS A 126 5.34 -5.16 -1.89
N TYR A 127 4.79 -4.69 -0.77
CA TYR A 127 4.08 -3.41 -0.69
C TYR A 127 5.08 -2.25 -0.67
N ILE A 128 4.81 -1.24 -1.50
CA ILE A 128 5.60 -0.01 -1.61
C ILE A 128 4.70 1.16 -1.20
N GLY A 129 4.92 1.68 -0.01
CA GLY A 129 4.19 2.84 0.51
C GLY A 129 4.68 4.17 -0.06
N ASP A 130 5.91 4.19 -0.52
CA ASP A 130 6.59 5.36 -1.11
C ASP A 130 5.86 5.92 -2.34
N ILE A 131 4.93 5.16 -2.94
CA ILE A 131 4.06 5.63 -4.02
C ILE A 131 3.19 6.83 -3.60
N MET A 132 2.97 7.03 -2.31
CA MET A 132 2.20 8.15 -1.77
C MET A 132 3.03 9.43 -1.60
N GLU A 133 4.37 9.36 -1.75
CA GLU A 133 5.25 10.52 -1.69
C GLU A 133 5.28 11.28 -3.01
N ASN A 134 5.87 12.47 -3.00
CA ASN A 134 6.13 13.26 -4.19
C ASN A 134 4.87 13.48 -5.05
N CYS A 135 3.79 13.95 -4.45
CA CYS A 135 2.45 14.08 -5.06
C CYS A 135 2.49 14.60 -6.50
N ASP A 136 3.15 15.75 -6.73
CA ASP A 136 3.22 16.38 -8.06
C ASP A 136 3.88 15.47 -9.10
N ALA A 137 5.01 14.85 -8.72
CA ALA A 137 5.73 13.94 -9.59
C ALA A 137 4.94 12.67 -9.88
N MET A 138 4.29 12.08 -8.87
CA MET A 138 3.47 10.87 -9.04
C MET A 138 2.22 11.15 -9.88
N ARG A 139 1.56 12.28 -9.66
CA ARG A 139 0.42 12.70 -10.50
C ARG A 139 0.82 12.85 -11.96
N ALA A 140 1.97 13.49 -12.22
CA ALA A 140 2.48 13.66 -13.57
C ALA A 140 2.87 12.32 -14.22
N LEU A 141 3.63 11.46 -13.52
CA LEU A 141 4.09 10.17 -14.02
C LEU A 141 2.95 9.20 -14.33
N LEU A 142 1.94 9.16 -13.48
CA LEU A 142 0.81 8.21 -13.57
C LEU A 142 -0.44 8.84 -14.21
N HIS A 143 -0.37 10.12 -14.63
CA HIS A 143 -1.49 10.89 -15.19
C HIS A 143 -2.74 10.84 -14.29
N LEU A 144 -2.53 10.99 -12.97
CA LEU A 144 -3.62 10.91 -11.99
C LEU A 144 -4.47 12.18 -12.05
N PRO A 145 -5.78 12.04 -12.29
CA PRO A 145 -6.71 13.18 -12.23
C PRO A 145 -7.02 13.55 -10.76
N GLU A 146 -7.84 14.59 -10.58
CA GLU A 146 -8.42 14.91 -9.28
C GLU A 146 -9.25 13.73 -8.73
N TYR A 147 -9.36 13.63 -7.43
CA TYR A 147 -10.08 12.58 -6.68
C TYR A 147 -9.56 11.16 -6.89
N VAL A 148 -8.35 11.01 -7.41
CA VAL A 148 -7.63 9.73 -7.53
C VAL A 148 -6.34 9.78 -6.74
N PHE A 149 -6.16 8.83 -5.83
CA PHE A 149 -5.03 8.75 -4.91
C PHE A 149 -4.29 7.41 -5.07
N PRO A 150 -2.97 7.38 -5.31
CA PRO A 150 -2.20 6.16 -5.46
C PRO A 150 -1.93 5.53 -4.09
N ALA A 151 -2.89 4.75 -3.59
CA ALA A 151 -2.87 4.26 -2.21
C ALA A 151 -1.82 3.18 -1.95
N VAL A 152 -1.57 2.30 -2.94
CA VAL A 152 -0.69 1.14 -2.80
C VAL A 152 0.02 0.86 -4.13
N MET A 153 1.33 0.66 -4.10
CA MET A 153 2.03 -0.02 -5.19
C MET A 153 2.47 -1.41 -4.73
N LEU A 154 2.27 -2.40 -5.57
CA LEU A 154 2.73 -3.77 -5.38
C LEU A 154 3.69 -4.17 -6.49
N VAL A 155 4.80 -4.76 -6.09
CA VAL A 155 5.71 -5.45 -7.00
C VAL A 155 5.64 -6.95 -6.78
N PHE A 156 5.69 -7.72 -7.87
CA PHE A 156 5.58 -9.18 -7.85
C PHE A 156 6.69 -9.81 -8.68
N GLY A 157 7.13 -10.98 -8.27
CA GLY A 157 8.11 -11.78 -9.02
C GLY A 157 8.41 -13.09 -8.32
N TRP A 158 9.11 -13.97 -9.03
CA TRP A 158 9.56 -15.24 -8.49
C TRP A 158 10.67 -14.99 -7.47
N PRO A 159 10.50 -15.39 -6.20
CA PRO A 159 11.51 -15.14 -5.18
C PRO A 159 12.76 -16.01 -5.44
N THR A 160 13.95 -15.39 -5.35
CA THR A 160 15.21 -16.14 -5.35
C THR A 160 15.29 -17.07 -4.14
N GLN A 161 16.18 -18.10 -4.19
CA GLN A 161 16.36 -19.03 -3.08
C GLN A 161 16.68 -18.30 -1.77
N GLN A 162 17.56 -17.28 -1.81
CA GLN A 162 17.86 -16.44 -0.66
C GLN A 162 16.60 -15.80 -0.04
N GLN A 163 15.65 -15.34 -0.87
CA GLN A 163 14.40 -14.78 -0.38
C GLN A 163 13.47 -15.85 0.20
N LYS A 164 13.47 -17.05 -0.36
CA LYS A 164 12.70 -18.20 0.17
C LYS A 164 13.21 -18.61 1.55
N ASP A 165 14.52 -18.63 1.75
CA ASP A 165 15.16 -19.09 3.00
C ASP A 165 15.13 -18.01 4.10
N ARG A 166 14.94 -16.74 3.75
CA ARG A 166 14.91 -15.65 4.72
C ARG A 166 13.75 -15.82 5.72
N GLN A 167 14.04 -15.70 6.99
CA GLN A 167 13.02 -15.77 8.03
C GLN A 167 12.03 -14.63 7.92
N LYS A 168 10.75 -14.93 8.19
CA LYS A 168 9.69 -13.92 8.32
C LYS A 168 9.94 -13.12 9.60
N PRO A 169 9.87 -11.78 9.54
CA PRO A 169 9.96 -10.95 10.75
C PRO A 169 8.84 -11.31 11.75
N GLN A 170 9.21 -11.38 13.02
CA GLN A 170 8.28 -11.59 14.11
C GLN A 170 7.15 -10.54 14.10
N ARG A 171 6.00 -10.91 14.61
CA ARG A 171 4.86 -10.02 14.82
C ARG A 171 4.65 -9.78 16.31
N CYS A 172 3.97 -8.71 16.63
CA CYS A 172 3.47 -8.42 17.96
C CYS A 172 2.56 -9.56 18.45
N ALA A 173 2.55 -9.82 19.75
CA ALA A 173 1.65 -10.78 20.35
C ALA A 173 0.18 -10.33 20.24
N MET A 174 -0.74 -11.28 20.18
CA MET A 174 -2.15 -11.00 19.89
C MET A 174 -2.82 -10.15 20.97
N GLU A 175 -2.49 -10.36 22.23
CA GLU A 175 -3.01 -9.60 23.38
C GLU A 175 -2.68 -8.09 23.33
N HIS A 176 -1.67 -7.72 22.56
CA HIS A 176 -1.30 -6.32 22.37
C HIS A 176 -1.97 -5.65 21.15
N ILE A 177 -2.65 -6.42 20.32
CA ILE A 177 -3.28 -5.91 19.10
C ILE A 177 -4.80 -6.07 19.15
N VAL A 178 -5.28 -7.06 19.89
CA VAL A 178 -6.71 -7.36 20.02
C VAL A 178 -7.19 -6.87 21.37
N HIS A 179 -8.04 -5.85 21.36
CA HIS A 179 -8.70 -5.32 22.55
C HIS A 179 -10.18 -5.69 22.49
N GLU A 180 -10.69 -6.28 23.56
CA GLU A 180 -12.11 -6.66 23.66
C GLU A 180 -12.96 -5.43 23.97
N ASN A 181 -14.02 -5.23 23.19
CA ASN A 181 -15.07 -4.22 23.37
C ASN A 181 -14.63 -2.75 23.32
N GLY A 182 -13.33 -2.42 23.39
CA GLY A 182 -12.90 -1.03 23.35
C GLY A 182 -11.40 -0.87 23.27
N TYR A 183 -10.94 0.32 22.87
CA TYR A 183 -9.53 0.66 22.83
C TYR A 183 -8.98 0.79 24.26
N ARG A 184 -7.89 0.10 24.55
CA ARG A 184 -7.18 0.17 25.83
C ARG A 184 -5.86 0.92 25.65
N THR A 185 -5.69 2.01 26.37
CA THR A 185 -4.41 2.73 26.45
C THR A 185 -3.40 1.90 27.25
N MET A 186 -2.21 1.74 26.71
CA MET A 186 -1.11 1.02 27.34
C MET A 186 -0.27 1.98 28.19
N ASP A 187 0.20 1.50 29.34
CA ASP A 187 1.22 2.22 30.13
C ASP A 187 2.63 1.97 29.59
N GLY A 188 3.64 2.60 30.23
CA GLY A 188 5.01 2.49 29.79
C GLY A 188 5.62 1.08 29.88
N ALA A 189 5.17 0.26 30.81
CA ALA A 189 5.62 -1.13 30.95
C ALA A 189 5.00 -2.01 29.85
N GLU A 190 3.70 -1.87 29.62
CA GLU A 190 2.98 -2.56 28.55
C GLU A 190 3.51 -2.19 27.16
N LEU A 191 3.86 -0.92 26.90
CA LEU A 191 4.49 -0.49 25.65
C LEU A 191 5.87 -1.14 25.44
N ARG A 192 6.67 -1.31 26.49
CA ARG A 192 7.95 -2.03 26.40
C ARG A 192 7.75 -3.51 26.08
N ASP A 193 6.80 -4.15 26.69
CA ASP A 193 6.45 -5.54 26.41
C ASP A 193 5.92 -5.70 24.96
N THR A 194 5.00 -4.85 24.56
CA THR A 194 4.40 -4.82 23.22
C THR A 194 5.43 -4.68 22.09
N LEU A 195 6.42 -3.80 22.25
CA LEU A 195 7.36 -3.44 21.18
C LEU A 195 8.77 -4.00 21.37
N GLY A 196 9.07 -4.51 22.58
CA GLY A 196 10.41 -4.97 22.97
C GLY A 196 11.00 -6.06 22.09
N TYR A 197 10.17 -6.93 21.50
CA TYR A 197 10.63 -7.96 20.55
C TYR A 197 11.40 -7.39 19.35
N LYS A 198 11.19 -6.11 19.01
CA LYS A 198 11.90 -5.43 17.91
C LYS A 198 13.30 -4.97 18.30
N ALA A 199 13.56 -4.75 19.58
CA ALA A 199 14.84 -4.28 20.07
C ALA A 199 15.90 -5.39 20.03
N GLY A 200 15.50 -6.68 20.04
CA GLY A 200 16.41 -7.81 20.10
C GLY A 200 17.26 -7.77 21.38
N ALA A 201 18.58 -7.75 21.24
CA ALA A 201 19.51 -7.67 22.36
C ALA A 201 19.82 -6.24 22.83
N ALA A 202 19.35 -5.20 22.13
CA ALA A 202 19.58 -3.82 22.51
C ALA A 202 18.62 -3.36 23.63
N PRO A 203 19.04 -2.41 24.50
CA PRO A 203 18.13 -1.75 25.42
C PRO A 203 16.96 -1.10 24.67
N PHE A 204 15.74 -1.28 25.16
CA PHE A 204 14.52 -0.80 24.49
C PHE A 204 14.57 0.71 24.19
N GLU A 205 15.02 1.51 25.14
CA GLU A 205 15.12 2.97 25.02
C GLU A 205 16.06 3.37 23.87
N GLN A 206 17.21 2.73 23.79
CA GLN A 206 18.19 2.99 22.73
C GLN A 206 17.62 2.61 21.35
N TRP A 207 17.02 1.42 21.25
CA TRP A 207 16.39 0.98 20.01
C TRP A 207 15.24 1.92 19.61
N CYS A 208 14.36 2.26 20.55
CA CYS A 208 13.17 3.09 20.29
C CYS A 208 13.58 4.49 19.83
N THR A 209 14.58 5.12 20.46
CA THR A 209 15.13 6.42 20.05
C THR A 209 15.71 6.36 18.64
N ALA A 210 16.51 5.35 18.34
CA ALA A 210 17.09 5.16 17.02
C ALA A 210 16.00 4.91 15.95
N PHE A 211 14.99 4.13 16.30
CA PHE A 211 13.86 3.84 15.40
C PHE A 211 13.00 5.10 15.15
N HIS A 212 12.70 5.88 16.19
CA HIS A 212 12.01 7.16 16.09
C HIS A 212 12.72 8.11 15.11
N ASN A 213 14.04 8.32 15.29
CA ASN A 213 14.81 9.22 14.43
C ASN A 213 14.83 8.75 12.97
N ARG A 214 14.96 7.44 12.75
CA ARG A 214 15.04 6.85 11.40
C ARG A 214 13.70 6.77 10.67
N LYS A 215 12.59 6.57 11.40
CA LYS A 215 11.28 6.29 10.78
C LYS A 215 10.26 7.41 10.97
N TYR A 216 10.13 7.93 12.19
CA TYR A 216 9.08 8.90 12.49
C TYR A 216 9.52 10.35 12.20
N ASN A 217 10.78 10.68 12.50
CA ASN A 217 11.34 12.02 12.31
C ASN A 217 12.22 12.17 11.06
N SER A 218 12.20 11.19 10.17
CA SER A 218 13.00 11.21 8.93
C SER A 218 12.46 12.22 7.92
N ALA A 219 13.27 12.60 6.94
CA ALA A 219 12.84 13.39 5.79
C ALA A 219 11.71 12.67 5.03
N PHE A 220 11.83 11.35 4.86
CA PHE A 220 10.80 10.47 4.31
C PHE A 220 9.43 10.66 5.00
N ALA A 221 9.36 10.57 6.33
CA ALA A 221 8.08 10.68 7.04
C ALA A 221 7.44 12.07 6.90
N ARG A 222 8.26 13.10 6.81
CA ARG A 222 7.80 14.49 6.60
C ARG A 222 7.27 14.68 5.18
N GLU A 223 7.99 14.18 4.17
CA GLU A 223 7.56 14.23 2.77
C GLU A 223 6.28 13.43 2.55
N MET A 224 6.19 12.22 3.11
CA MET A 224 4.97 11.43 3.09
C MET A 224 3.77 12.22 3.61
N SER A 225 3.92 12.90 4.75
CA SER A 225 2.85 13.69 5.35
C SER A 225 2.50 14.91 4.50
N ARG A 226 3.50 15.62 3.93
CA ARG A 226 3.27 16.74 3.03
C ARG A 226 2.54 16.31 1.75
N SER A 227 3.04 15.27 1.12
CA SER A 227 2.50 14.74 -0.13
C SER A 227 1.06 14.25 0.02
N VAL A 228 0.77 13.51 1.09
CA VAL A 228 -0.60 13.07 1.37
C VAL A 228 -1.52 14.26 1.64
N ALA A 229 -1.06 15.29 2.34
CA ALA A 229 -1.85 16.52 2.56
C ALA A 229 -2.22 17.21 1.24
N GLU A 230 -1.32 17.24 0.26
CA GLU A 230 -1.59 17.78 -1.10
C GLU A 230 -2.67 16.96 -1.83
N TYR A 231 -2.65 15.64 -1.71
CA TYR A 231 -3.74 14.82 -2.25
C TYR A 231 -5.07 15.12 -1.55
N LEU A 232 -5.06 15.23 -0.22
CA LEU A 232 -6.26 15.49 0.59
C LEU A 232 -6.89 16.87 0.29
N ALA A 233 -6.08 17.86 -0.09
CA ALA A 233 -6.56 19.21 -0.39
C ALA A 233 -7.58 19.27 -1.56
N GLN A 234 -7.69 18.19 -2.36
CA GLN A 234 -8.67 18.09 -3.44
C GLN A 234 -10.05 17.60 -2.95
N PHE A 235 -10.12 17.06 -1.74
CA PHE A 235 -11.34 16.48 -1.20
C PHE A 235 -12.03 17.48 -0.27
N GLU A 236 -13.35 17.56 -0.39
CA GLU A 236 -14.16 18.43 0.46
C GLU A 236 -14.05 18.03 1.93
N THR A 237 -13.86 19.01 2.78
CA THR A 237 -13.76 18.82 4.23
C THR A 237 -14.93 19.41 5.01
N ASP A 238 -15.75 20.26 4.37
CA ASP A 238 -16.96 20.83 5.00
C ASP A 238 -18.12 19.83 4.90
N PRO A 239 -18.62 19.30 6.03
CA PRO A 239 -19.73 18.36 6.03
C PRO A 239 -21.06 18.97 5.56
N ASN A 240 -21.13 20.30 5.39
CA ASN A 240 -22.33 21.04 4.95
C ASN A 240 -22.23 21.54 3.50
N ALA A 241 -21.12 21.21 2.78
CA ALA A 241 -20.93 21.62 1.40
C ALA A 241 -21.71 20.73 0.41
#